data_9f1710d4e08ab664498bb9ca8ce36428
#
_entry.id   9f1710d4e08ab664498bb9ca8ce36428
#
_cell.length_a   1.000
_cell.length_b   1.000
_cell.length_c   1.000
_cell.angle_alpha   90.00
_cell.angle_beta   90.00
_cell.angle_gamma   90.00
#
_symmetry.space_group_name_H-M   'P 1'
#
loop_
_entity.id
_entity.type
_entity.pdbx_description
1 polymer ?
#
loop_
_entity_poly.entity_id
_entity_poly.type
_entity_poly.pdbx_seq_one_letter_code
_entity_poly.pdbx_strand_id
1 'polypeptide(L)'
;MQMRNEYFSEKDFAELTIFSLLLNLFVLIGTNHLNSLNFLSSMRPSKQRAYTNKFNTVIEYIDTHYMFDLCLDDVAAAADFSKFHFSRLFKQYTGFTFCDYIRHRKIRAAEELLNQSDLTVTEIAMQSGFASLSTFNRVFRQLKHCSPTEYREKNQRRSSRQVSLN
;
A
#
# COMPACT_ATOMS: atom_id res chain seq x y z
N MET A 1 -31.52 -16.74 -40.62
CA MET A 1 -30.32 -15.99 -40.21
C MET A 1 -30.54 -15.36 -38.85
N GLN A 2 -30.72 -16.22 -37.82
CA GLN A 2 -31.17 -15.81 -36.49
C GLN A 2 -30.60 -16.76 -35.44
N MET A 3 -29.27 -16.84 -35.35
CA MET A 3 -28.59 -17.67 -34.35
C MET A 3 -27.24 -17.07 -33.99
N ARG A 4 -27.20 -15.85 -33.47
CA ARG A 4 -25.93 -15.24 -33.07
C ARG A 4 -26.00 -14.26 -31.87
N ASN A 5 -27.16 -14.07 -31.25
CA ASN A 5 -27.32 -13.07 -30.17
C ASN A 5 -27.69 -13.61 -28.79
N GLU A 6 -27.59 -14.93 -28.54
CA GLU A 6 -27.99 -15.49 -27.26
C GLU A 6 -26.84 -15.99 -26.39
N TYR A 7 -25.57 -15.73 -26.73
CA TYR A 7 -24.47 -16.38 -26.04
C TYR A 7 -23.79 -15.58 -24.90
N PHE A 8 -24.06 -14.29 -24.76
CA PHE A 8 -23.49 -13.52 -23.63
C PHE A 8 -24.50 -12.47 -23.16
N SER A 9 -24.97 -12.61 -21.92
CA SER A 9 -25.74 -11.57 -21.25
C SER A 9 -24.80 -10.48 -20.73
N GLU A 10 -25.30 -9.26 -20.48
CA GLU A 10 -24.50 -8.19 -19.82
C GLU A 10 -23.89 -8.65 -18.49
N LYS A 11 -24.50 -9.62 -17.83
CA LYS A 11 -24.03 -10.23 -16.60
C LYS A 11 -22.78 -11.08 -16.82
N ASP A 12 -22.72 -11.82 -17.93
CA ASP A 12 -21.56 -12.65 -18.30
C ASP A 12 -20.36 -11.77 -18.66
N PHE A 13 -20.58 -10.63 -19.31
CA PHE A 13 -19.52 -9.65 -19.57
C PHE A 13 -19.00 -8.99 -18.28
N ALA A 14 -19.86 -8.72 -17.32
CA ALA A 14 -19.44 -8.19 -16.02
C ALA A 14 -18.60 -9.21 -15.23
N GLU A 15 -18.98 -10.48 -15.23
CA GLU A 15 -18.22 -11.56 -14.59
C GLU A 15 -16.86 -11.76 -15.26
N LEU A 16 -16.78 -11.78 -16.59
CA LEU A 16 -15.52 -11.84 -17.33
C LEU A 16 -14.61 -10.65 -17.04
N THR A 17 -15.18 -9.46 -16.90
CA THR A 17 -14.42 -8.25 -16.55
C THR A 17 -13.86 -8.34 -15.14
N ILE A 18 -14.66 -8.81 -14.18
CA ILE A 18 -14.21 -9.05 -12.77
C ILE A 18 -13.11 -10.11 -12.75
N PHE A 19 -13.26 -11.20 -13.50
CA PHE A 19 -12.24 -12.25 -13.61
C PHE A 19 -10.93 -11.73 -14.20
N SER A 20 -11.00 -10.90 -15.23
CA SER A 20 -9.84 -10.23 -15.85
C SER A 20 -9.14 -9.29 -14.88
N LEU A 21 -9.90 -8.50 -14.11
CA LEU A 21 -9.36 -7.61 -13.08
C LEU A 21 -8.70 -8.38 -11.93
N LEU A 22 -9.30 -9.50 -11.50
CA LEU A 22 -8.71 -10.39 -10.49
C LEU A 22 -7.43 -11.03 -11.00
N LEU A 23 -7.41 -11.52 -12.24
CA LEU A 23 -6.19 -12.06 -12.86
C LEU A 23 -5.07 -11.01 -12.95
N ASN A 24 -5.39 -9.79 -13.37
CA ASN A 24 -4.43 -8.69 -13.39
C ASN A 24 -3.93 -8.32 -11.99
N LEU A 25 -4.79 -8.36 -10.98
CA LEU A 25 -4.40 -8.16 -9.58
C LEU A 25 -3.47 -9.28 -9.09
N PHE A 26 -3.78 -10.54 -9.42
CA PHE A 26 -2.92 -11.69 -9.12
C PHE A 26 -1.56 -11.61 -9.80
N VAL A 27 -1.52 -11.18 -11.06
CA VAL A 27 -0.27 -10.97 -11.80
C VAL A 27 0.54 -9.83 -11.17
N LEU A 28 -0.07 -8.73 -10.79
CA LEU A 28 0.58 -7.59 -10.12
C LEU A 28 1.14 -7.99 -8.74
N ILE A 29 0.37 -8.72 -7.94
CA ILE A 29 0.82 -9.26 -6.65
C ILE A 29 1.94 -10.28 -6.87
N GLY A 30 1.76 -11.18 -7.84
CA GLY A 30 2.73 -12.24 -8.17
C GLY A 30 4.05 -11.69 -8.70
N THR A 31 4.04 -10.68 -9.58
CA THR A 31 5.29 -10.09 -10.11
C THR A 31 6.08 -9.34 -9.05
N ASN A 32 5.42 -8.64 -8.13
CA ASN A 32 6.09 -7.98 -7.02
C ASN A 32 6.67 -9.00 -6.01
N HIS A 33 5.94 -10.07 -5.71
CA HIS A 33 6.42 -11.17 -4.88
C HIS A 33 7.52 -12.00 -5.56
N LEU A 34 7.39 -12.28 -6.86
CA LEU A 34 8.37 -13.05 -7.62
C LEU A 34 9.71 -12.33 -7.71
N ASN A 35 9.74 -11.00 -7.83
CA ASN A 35 10.99 -10.25 -7.84
C ASN A 35 11.72 -10.31 -6.50
N SER A 36 11.01 -10.26 -5.38
CA SER A 36 11.60 -10.45 -4.05
C SER A 36 12.03 -11.90 -3.80
N LEU A 37 11.22 -12.88 -4.24
CA LEU A 37 11.55 -14.30 -4.15
C LEU A 37 12.75 -14.67 -5.03
N ASN A 38 12.82 -14.17 -6.27
CA ASN A 38 13.95 -14.41 -7.17
C ASN A 38 15.25 -13.83 -6.64
N PHE A 39 15.22 -12.66 -5.99
CA PHE A 39 16.39 -12.09 -5.33
C PHE A 39 16.86 -12.98 -4.17
N LEU A 40 15.94 -13.39 -3.31
CA LEU A 40 16.25 -14.23 -2.15
C LEU A 40 16.68 -15.65 -2.58
N SER A 41 16.04 -16.25 -3.60
CA SER A 41 16.36 -17.60 -4.08
C SER A 41 17.73 -17.70 -4.75
N SER A 42 18.29 -16.61 -5.25
CA SER A 42 19.64 -16.56 -5.78
C SER A 42 20.75 -16.60 -4.71
N MET A 43 20.37 -16.45 -3.44
CA MET A 43 21.30 -16.45 -2.30
C MET A 43 21.45 -17.84 -1.68
N ARG A 44 22.60 -18.10 -1.03
CA ARG A 44 22.74 -19.28 -0.16
C ARG A 44 21.70 -19.24 0.96
N PRO A 45 21.07 -20.37 1.34
CA PRO A 45 19.98 -20.42 2.32
C PRO A 45 20.29 -19.74 3.66
N SER A 46 21.53 -19.82 4.13
CA SER A 46 21.96 -19.16 5.38
C SER A 46 21.94 -17.63 5.27
N LYS A 47 22.41 -17.08 4.13
CA LYS A 47 22.35 -15.64 3.87
C LYS A 47 20.91 -15.17 3.68
N GLN A 48 20.10 -15.93 2.97
CA GLN A 48 18.70 -15.64 2.75
C GLN A 48 17.95 -15.44 4.08
N ARG A 49 18.08 -16.38 5.03
CA ARG A 49 17.46 -16.27 6.36
C ARG A 49 17.94 -15.02 7.13
N ALA A 50 19.25 -14.75 7.11
CA ALA A 50 19.80 -13.58 7.78
C ALA A 50 19.24 -12.26 7.21
N TYR A 51 19.13 -12.15 5.88
CA TYR A 51 18.56 -10.97 5.23
C TYR A 51 17.06 -10.84 5.52
N THR A 52 16.30 -11.93 5.43
CA THR A 52 14.88 -11.94 5.75
C THR A 52 14.63 -11.45 7.18
N ASN A 53 15.38 -11.95 8.15
CA ASN A 53 15.25 -11.51 9.55
C ASN A 53 15.59 -10.03 9.71
N LYS A 54 16.70 -9.56 9.12
CA LYS A 54 17.06 -8.13 9.16
C LYS A 54 15.98 -7.24 8.54
N PHE A 55 15.42 -7.63 7.40
CA PHE A 55 14.35 -6.86 6.74
C PHE A 55 13.04 -6.88 7.52
N ASN A 56 12.66 -8.01 8.12
CA ASN A 56 11.49 -8.08 8.98
C ASN A 56 11.61 -7.12 10.18
N THR A 57 12.77 -7.11 10.84
CA THR A 57 13.05 -6.16 11.94
C THR A 57 12.98 -4.70 11.46
N VAL A 58 13.53 -4.40 10.29
CA VAL A 58 13.47 -3.05 9.71
C VAL A 58 12.03 -2.64 9.40
N ILE A 59 11.25 -3.54 8.80
CA ILE A 59 9.84 -3.28 8.48
C ILE A 59 9.05 -3.02 9.76
N GLU A 60 9.21 -3.85 10.77
CA GLU A 60 8.57 -3.67 12.08
C GLU A 60 8.97 -2.34 12.72
N TYR A 61 10.25 -1.98 12.66
CA TYR A 61 10.72 -0.68 13.13
C TYR A 61 10.06 0.48 12.39
N ILE A 62 10.01 0.43 11.05
CA ILE A 62 9.31 1.45 10.24
C ILE A 62 7.83 1.49 10.60
N ASP A 63 7.17 0.35 10.73
CA ASP A 63 5.74 0.23 11.00
C ASP A 63 5.35 0.75 12.39
N THR A 64 6.28 0.78 13.33
CA THR A 64 6.07 1.37 14.65
C THR A 64 6.50 2.84 14.74
N HIS A 65 7.37 3.30 13.85
CA HIS A 65 7.97 4.66 13.91
C HIS A 65 7.67 5.53 12.70
N TYR A 66 6.83 5.10 11.75
CA TYR A 66 6.53 5.85 10.50
C TYR A 66 5.98 7.27 10.74
N MET A 67 5.41 7.55 11.91
CA MET A 67 4.91 8.88 12.28
C MET A 67 6.04 9.90 12.46
N PHE A 68 7.23 9.43 12.83
CA PHE A 68 8.42 10.25 12.99
C PHE A 68 9.13 10.47 11.65
N ASP A 69 10.06 11.41 11.62
CA ASP A 69 10.87 11.68 10.43
C ASP A 69 12.01 10.66 10.32
N LEU A 70 11.71 9.54 9.71
CA LEU A 70 12.67 8.44 9.52
C LEU A 70 13.64 8.76 8.39
N CYS A 71 14.94 8.80 8.72
CA CYS A 71 16.00 8.95 7.74
C CYS A 71 16.43 7.58 7.17
N LEU A 72 16.57 7.50 5.83
CA LEU A 72 17.07 6.30 5.16
C LEU A 72 18.46 5.88 5.67
N ASP A 73 19.32 6.87 5.96
CA ASP A 73 20.70 6.61 6.41
C ASP A 73 20.72 5.94 7.78
N ASP A 74 19.87 6.42 8.71
CA ASP A 74 19.80 5.88 10.07
C ASP A 74 19.26 4.44 10.07
N VAL A 75 18.22 4.18 9.28
CA VAL A 75 17.63 2.84 9.15
C VAL A 75 18.59 1.87 8.46
N ALA A 76 19.31 2.32 7.45
CA ALA A 76 20.34 1.52 6.79
C ALA A 76 21.48 1.17 7.72
N ALA A 77 21.98 2.14 8.50
CA ALA A 77 23.04 1.95 9.48
C ALA A 77 22.61 0.98 10.60
N ALA A 78 21.38 1.12 11.12
CA ALA A 78 20.82 0.21 12.11
C ALA A 78 20.70 -1.25 11.62
N ALA A 79 20.56 -1.44 10.30
CA ALA A 79 20.51 -2.75 9.66
C ALA A 79 21.90 -3.26 9.19
N ASP A 80 23.01 -2.59 9.53
CA ASP A 80 24.37 -2.86 9.05
C ASP A 80 24.52 -2.85 7.52
N PHE A 81 23.86 -1.92 6.85
CA PHE A 81 23.98 -1.73 5.42
C PHE A 81 24.47 -0.32 5.05
N SER A 82 25.20 -0.21 3.95
CA SER A 82 25.37 1.10 3.33
C SER A 82 24.05 1.59 2.74
N LYS A 83 23.81 2.91 2.72
CA LYS A 83 22.61 3.57 2.18
C LYS A 83 22.20 3.01 0.80
N PHE A 84 23.16 2.93 -0.13
CA PHE A 84 22.88 2.48 -1.51
C PHE A 84 22.51 1.00 -1.56
N HIS A 85 23.18 0.17 -0.77
CA HIS A 85 22.89 -1.26 -0.70
C HIS A 85 21.52 -1.48 -0.07
N PHE A 86 21.25 -0.83 1.05
CA PHE A 86 19.95 -0.89 1.71
C PHE A 86 18.81 -0.44 0.79
N SER A 87 18.93 0.73 0.14
CA SER A 87 17.88 1.25 -0.75
C SER A 87 17.52 0.28 -1.86
N ARG A 88 18.54 -0.35 -2.48
CA ARG A 88 18.32 -1.35 -3.53
C ARG A 88 17.64 -2.60 -2.98
N LEU A 89 18.14 -3.14 -1.86
CA LEU A 89 17.58 -4.34 -1.24
C LEU A 89 16.17 -4.09 -0.72
N PHE A 90 15.92 -2.95 -0.09
CA PHE A 90 14.61 -2.56 0.41
C PHE A 90 13.56 -2.54 -0.70
N LYS A 91 13.90 -1.91 -1.84
CA LYS A 91 13.02 -1.90 -3.02
C LYS A 91 12.80 -3.30 -3.59
N GLN A 92 13.83 -4.14 -3.62
CA GLN A 92 13.71 -5.54 -4.07
C GLN A 92 12.83 -6.37 -3.12
N TYR A 93 12.92 -6.11 -1.81
CA TYR A 93 12.17 -6.86 -0.80
C TYR A 93 10.70 -6.41 -0.68
N THR A 94 10.44 -5.10 -0.70
CA THR A 94 9.11 -4.52 -0.47
C THR A 94 8.36 -4.16 -1.75
N GLY A 95 9.05 -4.04 -2.88
CA GLY A 95 8.52 -3.48 -4.13
C GLY A 95 8.47 -1.95 -4.16
N PHE A 96 8.75 -1.27 -3.05
CA PHE A 96 8.68 0.19 -2.91
C PHE A 96 10.04 0.80 -2.59
N THR A 97 10.25 2.06 -2.98
CA THR A 97 11.34 2.84 -2.38
C THR A 97 11.04 3.06 -0.89
N PHE A 98 12.07 3.31 -0.08
CA PHE A 98 11.91 3.60 1.34
C PHE A 98 10.94 4.77 1.59
N CYS A 99 11.10 5.87 0.87
CA CYS A 99 10.21 7.03 0.99
C CYS A 99 8.77 6.72 0.59
N ASP A 100 8.56 5.93 -0.48
CA ASP A 100 7.21 5.56 -0.91
C ASP A 100 6.55 4.62 0.08
N TYR A 101 7.31 3.68 0.65
CA TYR A 101 6.81 2.79 1.70
C TYR A 101 6.28 3.58 2.89
N ILE A 102 7.05 4.56 3.40
CA ILE A 102 6.61 5.43 4.50
C ILE A 102 5.37 6.23 4.11
N ARG A 103 5.33 6.80 2.89
CA ARG A 103 4.14 7.52 2.41
C ARG A 103 2.90 6.64 2.40
N HIS A 104 3.01 5.41 1.90
CA HIS A 104 1.91 4.44 1.91
C HIS A 104 1.45 4.11 3.33
N ARG A 105 2.39 3.93 4.28
CA ARG A 105 2.05 3.67 5.69
C ARG A 105 1.32 4.85 6.33
N LYS A 106 1.81 6.08 6.13
CA LYS A 106 1.16 7.31 6.62
C LYS A 106 -0.25 7.48 6.03
N ILE A 107 -0.43 7.22 4.73
CA ILE A 107 -1.76 7.30 4.10
C ILE A 107 -2.69 6.22 4.61
N ARG A 108 -2.22 4.99 4.84
CA ARG A 108 -3.04 3.92 5.42
C ARG A 108 -3.55 4.29 6.82
N ALA A 109 -2.69 4.84 7.68
CA ALA A 109 -3.12 5.35 8.99
C ALA A 109 -4.17 6.47 8.85
N ALA A 110 -3.99 7.37 7.89
CA ALA A 110 -4.97 8.42 7.62
C ALA A 110 -6.31 7.86 7.15
N GLU A 111 -6.33 6.80 6.33
CA GLU A 111 -7.58 6.12 5.91
C GLU A 111 -8.33 5.54 7.11
N GLU A 112 -7.62 4.91 8.03
CA GLU A 112 -8.21 4.35 9.26
C GLU A 112 -8.86 5.46 10.09
N LEU A 113 -8.16 6.59 10.30
CA LEU A 113 -8.68 7.74 11.02
C LEU A 113 -9.85 8.42 10.29
N LEU A 114 -9.80 8.55 8.96
CA LEU A 114 -10.91 9.10 8.16
C LEU A 114 -12.20 8.28 8.28
N ASN A 115 -12.08 6.97 8.49
CA ASN A 115 -13.22 6.05 8.58
C ASN A 115 -13.75 5.90 10.02
N GLN A 116 -12.92 6.10 11.04
CA GLN A 116 -13.22 5.72 12.42
C GLN A 116 -13.35 6.91 13.38
N SER A 117 -13.05 8.12 12.93
CA SER A 117 -13.05 9.29 13.80
C SER A 117 -13.73 10.52 13.16
N ASP A 118 -14.18 11.43 14.02
CA ASP A 118 -14.70 12.74 13.63
C ASP A 118 -13.62 13.83 13.57
N LEU A 119 -12.35 13.44 13.64
CA LEU A 119 -11.22 14.34 13.55
C LEU A 119 -11.26 15.16 12.25
N THR A 120 -10.82 16.40 12.31
CA THR A 120 -10.64 17.23 11.12
C THR A 120 -9.55 16.67 10.21
N VAL A 121 -9.61 17.00 8.92
CA VAL A 121 -8.59 16.58 7.96
C VAL A 121 -7.19 17.05 8.37
N THR A 122 -7.10 18.21 9.03
CA THR A 122 -5.84 18.76 9.55
C THR A 122 -5.30 17.91 10.69
N GLU A 123 -6.13 17.55 11.66
CA GLU A 123 -5.71 16.67 12.77
C GLU A 123 -5.28 15.29 12.27
N ILE A 124 -6.03 14.73 11.32
CA ILE A 124 -5.66 13.44 10.69
C ILE A 124 -4.30 13.54 9.98
N ALA A 125 -4.05 14.62 9.24
CA ALA A 125 -2.76 14.82 8.60
C ALA A 125 -1.61 14.77 9.62
N MET A 126 -1.75 15.50 10.73
CA MET A 126 -0.74 15.55 11.79
C MET A 126 -0.60 14.21 12.52
N GLN A 127 -1.71 13.57 12.90
CA GLN A 127 -1.69 12.26 13.58
C GLN A 127 -1.18 11.13 12.67
N SER A 128 -1.28 11.28 11.36
CA SER A 128 -0.70 10.33 10.41
C SER A 128 0.78 10.60 10.10
N GLY A 129 1.40 11.58 10.79
CA GLY A 129 2.83 11.88 10.68
C GLY A 129 3.21 12.77 9.50
N PHE A 130 2.27 13.53 8.90
CA PHE A 130 2.61 14.53 7.89
C PHE A 130 2.98 15.87 8.55
N ALA A 131 4.08 16.46 8.09
CA ALA A 131 4.54 17.77 8.58
C ALA A 131 3.65 18.95 8.14
N SER A 132 2.83 18.77 7.10
CA SER A 132 1.90 19.80 6.64
C SER A 132 0.68 19.23 5.94
N LEU A 133 -0.46 19.95 6.08
CA LEU A 133 -1.71 19.61 5.39
C LEU A 133 -1.55 19.63 3.85
N SER A 134 -0.74 20.54 3.31
CA SER A 134 -0.49 20.61 1.87
C SER A 134 0.18 19.34 1.34
N THR A 135 1.23 18.86 2.04
CA THR A 135 1.92 17.61 1.68
C THR A 135 0.98 16.42 1.81
N PHE A 136 0.19 16.36 2.89
CA PHE A 136 -0.81 15.32 3.08
C PHE A 136 -1.81 15.27 1.93
N ASN A 137 -2.47 16.38 1.60
CA ASN A 137 -3.47 16.44 0.54
C ASN A 137 -2.89 16.03 -0.82
N ARG A 138 -1.67 16.46 -1.14
CA ARG A 138 -0.99 16.10 -2.38
C ARG A 138 -0.72 14.60 -2.45
N VAL A 139 -0.15 14.02 -1.40
CA VAL A 139 0.20 12.59 -1.36
C VAL A 139 -1.07 11.73 -1.31
N PHE A 140 -2.09 12.14 -0.53
CA PHE A 140 -3.36 11.43 -0.46
C PHE A 140 -4.04 11.37 -1.83
N ARG A 141 -4.15 12.52 -2.52
CA ARG A 141 -4.74 12.57 -3.87
C ARG A 141 -3.95 11.74 -4.87
N GLN A 142 -2.62 11.74 -4.79
CA GLN A 142 -1.76 10.93 -5.65
C GLN A 142 -2.02 9.43 -5.47
N LEU A 143 -2.21 8.95 -4.24
CA LEU A 143 -2.36 7.53 -3.93
C LEU A 143 -3.82 7.04 -3.97
N LYS A 144 -4.79 7.91 -3.69
CA LYS A 144 -6.22 7.54 -3.58
C LYS A 144 -7.09 8.10 -4.69
N HIS A 145 -6.54 8.95 -5.56
CA HIS A 145 -7.23 9.59 -6.69
C HIS A 145 -8.47 10.42 -6.30
N CYS A 146 -8.54 10.84 -5.03
CA CYS A 146 -9.57 11.72 -4.48
C CYS A 146 -9.00 12.51 -3.29
N SER A 147 -9.72 13.55 -2.85
CA SER A 147 -9.36 14.27 -1.63
C SER A 147 -9.73 13.47 -0.36
N PRO A 148 -9.09 13.76 0.80
CA PRO A 148 -9.46 13.14 2.07
C PRO A 148 -10.94 13.32 2.43
N THR A 149 -11.50 14.48 2.16
CA THR A 149 -12.93 14.78 2.42
C THR A 149 -13.84 13.91 1.55
N GLU A 150 -13.58 13.86 0.24
CA GLU A 150 -14.33 12.99 -0.67
C GLU A 150 -14.21 11.50 -0.30
N TYR A 151 -13.05 11.09 0.19
CA TYR A 151 -12.82 9.72 0.67
C TYR A 151 -13.71 9.40 1.87
N ARG A 152 -13.76 10.28 2.88
CA ARG A 152 -14.62 10.17 4.06
C ARG A 152 -16.08 10.07 3.67
N GLU A 153 -16.58 11.00 2.86
CA GLU A 153 -17.97 11.01 2.42
C GLU A 153 -18.39 9.72 1.69
N LYS A 154 -17.53 9.22 0.78
CA LYS A 154 -17.78 7.96 0.07
C LYS A 154 -17.95 6.79 1.02
N ASN A 155 -17.11 6.70 2.05
CA ASN A 155 -17.13 5.58 2.99
C ASN A 155 -18.30 5.68 3.96
N GLN A 156 -18.66 6.87 4.44
CA GLN A 156 -19.85 7.10 5.27
C GLN A 156 -21.14 6.70 4.52
N ARG A 157 -21.28 7.08 3.25
CA ARG A 157 -22.43 6.68 2.40
C ARG A 157 -22.50 5.18 2.19
N ARG A 158 -21.36 4.47 2.10
CA ARG A 158 -21.32 3.00 1.99
C ARG A 158 -21.77 2.32 3.28
N SER A 159 -21.28 2.78 4.42
CA SER A 159 -21.66 2.25 5.73
C SER A 159 -23.17 2.45 6.01
N SER A 160 -23.72 3.62 5.70
CA SER A 160 -25.15 3.91 5.88
C SER A 160 -26.06 3.03 5.01
N ARG A 161 -25.62 2.69 3.79
CA ARG A 161 -26.39 1.78 2.91
C ARG A 161 -26.37 0.33 3.39
N GLN A 162 -25.28 -0.13 3.99
CA GLN A 162 -25.21 -1.49 4.55
C GLN A 162 -26.10 -1.68 5.78
N VAL A 163 -26.24 -0.66 6.61
CA VAL A 163 -27.11 -0.68 7.80
C VAL A 163 -28.61 -0.68 7.40
N SER A 164 -28.97 -0.12 6.25
CA SER A 164 -30.37 -0.05 5.77
C SER A 164 -30.83 -1.32 5.04
N LEU A 165 -29.98 -2.31 4.86
CA LEU A 165 -30.27 -3.58 4.17
C LEU A 165 -30.35 -4.80 5.12
N ASN A 166 -30.12 -4.57 6.41
CA ASN A 166 -30.30 -5.54 7.50
C ASN A 166 -31.50 -5.17 8.37
#